data_4351d06cd5f7f8f1a9839893016d13d7
#
_entry.id   4351d06cd5f7f8f1a9839893016d13d7
#
_cell.length_a   1.000
_cell.length_b   1.000
_cell.length_c   1.000
_cell.angle_alpha   90.00
_cell.angle_beta   90.00
_cell.angle_gamma   90.00
#
_symmetry.space_group_name_H-M   'P 1'
#
loop_
_entity.id
_entity.type
_entity.pdbx_description
1 polymer ?
#
loop_
_entity_poly.entity_id
_entity_poly.type
_entity_poly.pdbx_seq_one_letter_code
_entity_poly.pdbx_strand_id
1 'polypeptide(L)'
;MRSNGVGRTEGYVVDSYTVSFHGNASTHLDALSHFIYGGKVYNGFPGDAITSWGATKNDVMPFKDGIFTRGLLMDMPALKGVPYLGDDEAVFPEDLEAWEKKTGLKVESGDAVFLRTGRWRRVAEKAH
;
A
#
# COMPACT_ATOMS: atom_id res chain seq x y z
N MET A 1 15.88 -26.66 -5.58
CA MET A 1 16.47 -26.44 -4.24
C MET A 1 17.64 -27.40 -4.06
N ARG A 2 18.85 -26.94 -3.88
CA ARG A 2 20.00 -27.82 -3.58
C ARG A 2 20.20 -27.80 -2.08
N SER A 3 19.92 -28.90 -1.39
CA SER A 3 20.31 -29.08 0.01
C SER A 3 21.82 -29.31 0.07
N ASN A 4 22.54 -28.34 0.57
CA ASN A 4 24.03 -28.44 0.66
C ASN A 4 24.51 -29.18 1.91
N GLY A 5 23.64 -29.88 2.62
CA GLY A 5 24.00 -30.46 3.92
C GLY A 5 23.89 -31.98 4.05
N VAL A 6 23.23 -32.67 3.12
CA VAL A 6 22.99 -34.11 3.25
C VAL A 6 24.29 -34.90 2.97
N GLY A 7 24.76 -35.66 3.95
CA GLY A 7 25.95 -36.49 3.86
C GLY A 7 27.28 -35.75 4.13
N ARG A 8 27.25 -34.54 4.65
CA ARG A 8 28.45 -33.81 5.08
C ARG A 8 28.60 -33.84 6.60
N THR A 9 29.83 -33.95 7.06
CA THR A 9 30.17 -33.89 8.50
C THR A 9 30.20 -32.45 9.01
N GLU A 10 30.31 -31.45 8.10
CA GLU A 10 30.34 -30.03 8.39
C GLU A 10 29.51 -29.27 7.36
N GLY A 11 28.85 -28.22 7.77
CA GLY A 11 28.05 -27.38 6.92
C GLY A 11 26.92 -26.65 7.68
N TYR A 12 26.08 -25.95 6.93
CA TYR A 12 24.89 -25.30 7.44
C TYR A 12 23.67 -25.66 6.60
N VAL A 13 22.51 -25.64 7.23
CA VAL A 13 21.21 -25.84 6.59
C VAL A 13 20.53 -24.48 6.54
N VAL A 14 19.91 -24.17 5.41
CA VAL A 14 19.18 -22.93 5.21
C VAL A 14 17.73 -23.22 4.87
N ASP A 15 16.85 -22.48 5.48
CA ASP A 15 15.44 -22.46 5.15
C ASP A 15 15.13 -21.26 4.24
N SER A 16 14.13 -21.42 3.38
CA SER A 16 13.60 -20.32 2.60
C SER A 16 12.10 -20.20 2.83
N TYR A 17 11.62 -18.97 2.92
CA TYR A 17 10.21 -18.65 3.03
C TYR A 17 9.80 -17.72 1.88
N THR A 18 8.73 -18.08 1.18
CA THR A 18 8.17 -17.24 0.11
C THR A 18 6.69 -17.04 0.33
N VAL A 19 6.24 -15.79 0.26
CA VAL A 19 4.84 -15.42 0.35
C VAL A 19 4.49 -14.48 -0.80
N SER A 20 3.37 -14.75 -1.48
CA SER A 20 2.77 -13.82 -2.44
C SER A 20 1.68 -13.03 -1.71
N PHE A 21 1.97 -11.77 -1.37
CA PHE A 21 1.09 -10.91 -0.56
C PHE A 21 0.49 -9.74 -1.33
N HIS A 22 0.97 -9.47 -2.56
CA HIS A 22 0.39 -8.40 -3.39
C HIS A 22 -1.04 -8.72 -3.80
N GLY A 23 -1.89 -7.72 -3.77
CA GLY A 23 -3.31 -7.83 -4.08
C GLY A 23 -4.19 -7.19 -3.01
N ASN A 24 -5.49 -7.46 -3.07
CA ASN A 24 -6.47 -6.76 -2.23
C ASN A 24 -6.88 -7.53 -0.95
N ALA A 25 -6.30 -8.70 -0.70
CA ALA A 25 -6.69 -9.57 0.41
C ALA A 25 -5.85 -9.37 1.68
N SER A 26 -4.58 -9.03 1.53
CA SER A 26 -3.62 -8.90 2.63
C SER A 26 -3.18 -7.46 2.83
N THR A 27 -3.07 -7.03 4.08
CA THR A 27 -2.48 -5.73 4.41
C THR A 27 -0.98 -5.78 4.11
N HIS A 28 -0.50 -4.83 3.33
CA HIS A 28 0.91 -4.69 2.98
C HIS A 28 1.25 -3.24 2.64
N LEU A 29 2.53 -2.93 2.53
CA LEU A 29 3.05 -1.64 2.08
C LEU A 29 3.67 -1.82 0.69
N ASP A 30 3.10 -1.13 -0.30
CA ASP A 30 3.66 -1.08 -1.64
C ASP A 30 4.70 0.02 -1.76
N ALA A 31 5.79 -0.30 -2.45
CA ALA A 31 6.76 0.69 -2.88
C ALA A 31 6.18 1.60 -3.97
N LEU A 32 6.56 2.87 -3.98
CA LEU A 32 6.18 3.81 -5.05
C LEU A 32 6.72 3.39 -6.43
N SER A 33 7.68 2.46 -6.45
CA SER A 33 8.21 1.82 -7.65
C SER A 33 7.28 0.76 -8.27
N HIS A 34 6.23 0.31 -7.57
CA HIS A 34 5.33 -0.73 -8.06
C HIS A 34 4.33 -0.22 -9.11
N PHE A 35 4.25 1.08 -9.33
CA PHE A 35 3.35 1.67 -10.32
C PHE A 35 4.14 2.42 -11.39
N ILE A 36 3.97 2.00 -12.65
CA ILE A 36 4.58 2.63 -13.82
C ILE A 36 3.46 3.25 -14.66
N TYR A 37 3.63 4.53 -14.99
CA TYR A 37 2.73 5.24 -15.87
C TYR A 37 3.53 6.04 -16.89
N GLY A 38 3.21 5.91 -18.20
CA GLY A 38 3.94 6.58 -19.26
C GLY A 38 5.44 6.27 -19.29
N GLY A 39 5.84 5.03 -18.91
CA GLY A 39 7.25 4.61 -18.84
C GLY A 39 8.04 5.17 -17.65
N LYS A 40 7.33 5.77 -16.68
CA LYS A 40 7.96 6.38 -15.48
C LYS A 40 7.31 5.87 -14.20
N VAL A 41 8.10 5.77 -13.14
CA VAL A 41 7.63 5.59 -11.77
C VAL A 41 7.45 6.95 -11.10
N TYR A 42 6.96 6.94 -9.85
CA TYR A 42 6.71 8.16 -9.07
C TYR A 42 7.91 9.13 -9.13
N ASN A 43 7.60 10.40 -9.15
CA ASN A 43 8.54 11.52 -9.25
C ASN A 43 9.36 11.57 -10.57
N GLY A 44 8.83 10.89 -11.62
CA GLY A 44 9.38 10.99 -12.98
C GLY A 44 10.64 10.17 -13.24
N PHE A 45 11.06 9.30 -12.32
CA PHE A 45 12.16 8.37 -12.59
C PHE A 45 11.78 7.38 -13.69
N PRO A 46 12.72 6.97 -14.55
CA PRO A 46 12.43 6.05 -15.63
C PRO A 46 12.07 4.65 -15.11
N GLY A 47 11.22 3.93 -15.86
CA GLY A 47 10.76 2.59 -15.47
C GLY A 47 11.86 1.53 -15.39
N ASP A 48 13.00 1.74 -16.06
CA ASP A 48 14.19 0.89 -15.96
C ASP A 48 14.95 1.04 -14.63
N ALA A 49 14.54 1.99 -13.77
CA ALA A 49 14.96 2.02 -12.37
C ALA A 49 14.53 0.77 -11.59
N ILE A 50 13.59 -0.02 -12.15
CA ILE A 50 13.17 -1.32 -11.62
C ILE A 50 13.93 -2.41 -12.36
N THR A 51 14.75 -3.17 -11.62
CA THR A 51 15.63 -4.20 -12.16
C THR A 51 15.25 -5.58 -11.63
N SER A 52 15.85 -6.64 -12.19
CA SER A 52 15.71 -8.00 -11.67
C SER A 52 16.26 -8.17 -10.24
N TRP A 53 17.04 -7.22 -9.75
CA TRP A 53 17.62 -7.18 -8.40
C TRP A 53 16.83 -6.29 -7.43
N GLY A 54 15.78 -5.63 -7.91
CA GLY A 54 14.96 -4.72 -7.16
C GLY A 54 14.94 -3.31 -7.74
N ALA A 55 14.20 -2.44 -7.07
CA ALA A 55 14.10 -1.04 -7.44
C ALA A 55 15.33 -0.25 -6.96
N THR A 56 15.88 0.58 -7.84
CA THR A 56 16.99 1.50 -7.52
C THR A 56 16.49 2.89 -7.08
N LYS A 57 15.19 3.15 -7.28
CA LYS A 57 14.47 4.36 -6.89
C LYS A 57 13.09 3.98 -6.35
N ASN A 58 12.62 4.74 -5.38
CA ASN A 58 11.26 4.61 -4.84
C ASN A 58 10.97 3.24 -4.18
N ASP A 59 11.98 2.57 -3.64
CA ASP A 59 11.81 1.38 -2.81
C ASP A 59 11.24 1.70 -1.42
N VAL A 60 10.98 0.68 -0.60
CA VAL A 60 10.44 0.83 0.75
C VAL A 60 11.51 1.03 1.83
N MET A 61 12.78 1.02 1.49
CA MET A 61 13.89 1.11 2.45
C MET A 61 13.89 2.36 3.31
N PRO A 62 13.39 3.53 2.84
CA PRO A 62 13.22 4.71 3.71
C PRO A 62 12.31 4.45 4.93
N PHE A 63 11.44 3.46 4.87
CA PHE A 63 10.51 3.10 5.95
C PHE A 63 10.97 1.91 6.80
N LYS A 64 12.20 1.41 6.62
CA LYS A 64 12.73 0.22 7.34
C LYS A 64 12.68 0.35 8.86
N ASP A 65 12.79 1.56 9.38
CA ASP A 65 12.76 1.85 10.82
C ASP A 65 11.33 2.16 11.33
N GLY A 66 10.33 2.00 10.45
CA GLY A 66 8.92 2.25 10.73
C GLY A 66 8.48 3.67 10.37
N ILE A 67 7.17 3.92 10.55
CA ILE A 67 6.53 5.20 10.31
C ILE A 67 5.94 5.67 11.63
N PHE A 68 6.38 6.84 12.13
CA PHE A 68 5.83 7.47 13.31
C PHE A 68 5.44 8.91 12.97
N THR A 69 4.13 9.15 12.83
CA THR A 69 3.60 10.44 12.42
C THR A 69 2.12 10.60 12.81
N ARG A 70 1.58 11.79 12.59
CA ARG A 70 0.14 12.04 12.73
C ARG A 70 -0.62 11.29 11.63
N GLY A 71 -1.66 10.54 12.03
CA GLY A 71 -2.58 9.86 11.12
C GLY A 71 -3.90 10.62 10.99
N LEU A 72 -4.39 10.80 9.77
CA LEU A 72 -5.70 11.37 9.46
C LEU A 72 -6.59 10.32 8.82
N LEU A 73 -7.72 9.98 9.46
CA LEU A 73 -8.70 9.06 8.90
C LEU A 73 -9.77 9.82 8.13
N MET A 74 -9.69 9.77 6.81
CA MET A 74 -10.70 10.32 5.91
C MET A 74 -11.79 9.29 5.63
N ASP A 75 -12.90 9.38 6.34
CA ASP A 75 -14.05 8.48 6.19
C ASP A 75 -14.97 8.98 5.07
N MET A 76 -14.79 8.44 3.86
CA MET A 76 -15.57 8.82 2.68
C MET A 76 -17.03 8.42 2.78
N PRO A 77 -17.41 7.21 3.24
CA PRO A 77 -18.79 6.88 3.54
C PRO A 77 -19.49 7.87 4.48
N ALA A 78 -18.83 8.26 5.58
CA ALA A 78 -19.39 9.25 6.51
C ALA A 78 -19.49 10.66 5.91
N LEU A 79 -18.58 11.02 5.01
CA LEU A 79 -18.65 12.27 4.26
C LEU A 79 -19.88 12.30 3.35
N LYS A 80 -20.10 11.20 2.60
CA LYS A 80 -21.15 11.06 1.58
C LYS A 80 -22.51 10.59 2.15
N GLY A 81 -22.58 10.23 3.43
CA GLY A 81 -23.80 9.76 4.08
C GLY A 81 -24.24 8.36 3.63
N VAL A 82 -23.30 7.50 3.26
CA VAL A 82 -23.56 6.13 2.80
C VAL A 82 -22.85 5.11 3.69
N PRO A 83 -23.27 3.83 3.72
CA PRO A 83 -22.61 2.81 4.53
C PRO A 83 -21.23 2.38 4.00
N TYR A 84 -21.02 2.46 2.69
CA TYR A 84 -19.79 2.15 1.96
C TYR A 84 -19.84 2.77 0.56
N LEU A 85 -18.70 2.89 -0.10
CA LEU A 85 -18.61 3.29 -1.51
C LEU A 85 -18.93 2.12 -2.44
N GLY A 86 -19.55 2.41 -3.58
CA GLY A 86 -19.82 1.45 -4.64
C GLY A 86 -18.53 0.90 -5.30
N ASP A 87 -18.69 -0.12 -6.16
CA ASP A 87 -17.55 -0.71 -6.87
C ASP A 87 -16.95 0.26 -7.91
N ASP A 88 -17.80 1.08 -8.51
CA ASP A 88 -17.42 2.06 -9.54
C ASP A 88 -17.26 3.48 -8.98
N GLU A 89 -17.30 3.62 -7.65
CA GLU A 89 -17.23 4.93 -7.00
C GLU A 89 -15.78 5.28 -6.63
N ALA A 90 -15.19 6.15 -7.41
CA ALA A 90 -13.85 6.69 -7.14
C ALA A 90 -13.91 7.82 -6.09
N VAL A 91 -12.78 8.02 -5.43
CA VAL A 91 -12.54 9.19 -4.56
C VAL A 91 -11.67 10.17 -5.34
N PHE A 92 -12.15 11.38 -5.48
CA PHE A 92 -11.47 12.46 -6.19
C PHE A 92 -10.87 13.49 -5.22
N PRO A 93 -9.94 14.35 -5.67
CA PRO A 93 -9.36 15.41 -4.85
C PRO A 93 -10.42 16.28 -4.18
N GLU A 94 -11.54 16.54 -4.86
CA GLU A 94 -12.66 17.35 -4.35
C GLU A 94 -13.34 16.70 -3.14
N ASP A 95 -13.36 15.37 -3.07
CA ASP A 95 -13.89 14.63 -1.90
C ASP A 95 -12.96 14.83 -0.68
N LEU A 96 -11.64 14.85 -0.91
CA LEU A 96 -10.67 15.09 0.16
C LEU A 96 -10.75 16.52 0.69
N GLU A 97 -10.87 17.49 -0.21
CA GLU A 97 -11.10 18.91 0.15
C GLU A 97 -12.41 19.11 0.91
N ALA A 98 -13.48 18.43 0.48
CA ALA A 98 -14.78 18.45 1.18
C ALA A 98 -14.67 17.84 2.59
N TRP A 99 -13.89 16.76 2.75
CA TRP A 99 -13.62 16.16 4.05
C TRP A 99 -12.87 17.15 4.97
N GLU A 100 -11.81 17.77 4.48
CA GLU A 100 -11.07 18.80 5.21
C GLU A 100 -11.98 19.96 5.66
N LYS A 101 -12.82 20.46 4.75
CA LYS A 101 -13.77 21.53 5.04
C LYS A 101 -14.79 21.13 6.10
N LYS A 102 -15.30 19.89 6.03
CA LYS A 102 -16.30 19.36 6.97
C LYS A 102 -15.73 19.18 8.37
N THR A 103 -14.49 18.71 8.47
CA THR A 103 -13.86 18.38 9.76
C THR A 103 -13.08 19.53 10.38
N GLY A 104 -12.67 20.50 9.58
CA GLY A 104 -11.76 21.57 9.98
C GLY A 104 -10.29 21.11 10.10
N LEU A 105 -10.00 19.84 9.79
CA LEU A 105 -8.64 19.29 9.78
C LEU A 105 -8.00 19.54 8.42
N LYS A 106 -6.68 19.71 8.41
CA LYS A 106 -5.87 19.86 7.21
C LYS A 106 -4.81 18.79 7.15
N VAL A 107 -4.57 18.26 5.95
CA VAL A 107 -3.41 17.42 5.67
C VAL A 107 -2.17 18.31 5.62
N GLU A 108 -1.15 17.91 6.35
CA GLU A 108 0.13 18.62 6.41
C GLU A 108 1.27 17.71 5.93
N SER A 109 2.39 18.31 5.60
CA SER A 109 3.57 17.54 5.20
C SER A 109 4.01 16.61 6.31
N GLY A 110 4.19 15.32 5.97
CA GLY A 110 4.57 14.27 6.91
C GLY A 110 3.40 13.47 7.50
N ASP A 111 2.15 13.86 7.26
CA ASP A 111 1.00 13.09 7.72
C ASP A 111 0.85 11.76 6.98
N ALA A 112 0.29 10.77 7.68
CA ALA A 112 -0.22 9.56 7.09
C ALA A 112 -1.75 9.68 6.91
N VAL A 113 -2.22 9.61 5.66
CA VAL A 113 -3.64 9.66 5.33
C VAL A 113 -4.20 8.25 5.20
N PHE A 114 -5.23 7.95 5.98
CA PHE A 114 -6.00 6.70 5.92
C PHE A 114 -7.34 6.96 5.24
N LEU A 115 -7.50 6.44 4.03
CA LEU A 115 -8.73 6.56 3.27
C LEU A 115 -9.65 5.37 3.55
N ARG A 116 -10.75 5.61 4.26
CA ARG A 116 -11.77 4.59 4.50
C ARG A 116 -12.83 4.63 3.40
N THR A 117 -13.05 3.49 2.74
CA THR A 117 -14.09 3.32 1.70
C THR A 117 -15.27 2.46 2.15
N GLY A 118 -15.16 1.78 3.29
CA GLY A 118 -16.17 0.85 3.77
C GLY A 118 -16.19 -0.50 3.07
N ARG A 119 -15.13 -0.86 2.30
CA ARG A 119 -15.05 -2.09 1.52
C ARG A 119 -15.43 -3.35 2.31
N TRP A 120 -14.90 -3.52 3.52
CA TRP A 120 -15.16 -4.72 4.31
C TRP A 120 -16.64 -4.87 4.71
N ARG A 121 -17.31 -3.77 5.01
CA ARG A 121 -18.74 -3.76 5.25
C ARG A 121 -19.50 -4.17 3.98
N ARG A 122 -19.14 -3.63 2.83
CA ARG A 122 -19.74 -4.00 1.54
C ARG A 122 -19.57 -5.49 1.25
N VAL A 123 -18.35 -6.03 1.46
CA VAL A 123 -18.08 -7.47 1.26
C VAL A 123 -18.95 -8.31 2.18
N ALA A 124 -19.05 -7.96 3.46
CA ALA A 124 -19.88 -8.70 4.41
C ALA A 124 -21.38 -8.68 4.05
N GLU A 125 -21.89 -7.55 3.55
CA GLU A 125 -23.30 -7.42 3.17
C GLU A 125 -23.63 -8.08 1.81
N LYS A 126 -22.66 -8.20 0.89
CA LYS A 126 -22.84 -8.81 -0.43
C LYS A 126 -22.45 -10.31 -0.48
N ALA A 127 -21.84 -10.86 0.56
CA ALA A 127 -21.44 -12.27 0.64
C ALA A 127 -22.60 -13.22 1.01
N HIS A 128 -23.82 -12.70 1.09
CA HIS A 128 -25.08 -13.39 1.28
C HIS A 128 -25.95 -13.16 0.04
#